data_7e271c7df88af90fe045ec478e7bc91b
#
_entry.id   7e271c7df88af90fe045ec478e7bc91b
#
_cell.length_a   1.000
_cell.length_b   1.000
_cell.length_c   1.000
_cell.angle_alpha   90.00
_cell.angle_beta   90.00
_cell.angle_gamma   90.00
#
_symmetry.space_group_name_H-M   'P 1'
#
loop_
_entity.id
_entity.type
_entity.pdbx_description
1 polymer ?
#
loop_
_entity_poly.entity_id
_entity_poly.type
_entity_poly.pdbx_seq_one_letter_code
_entity_poly.pdbx_strand_id
1 'polypeptide(L)'
;KAIEIFPNSQIAFFDISWSTSDFVNGNKKDQAQFMESSLNFYEKNDSKIEFLTFSRLFDKPDGSCVSQDIEKITGSGFTSNSYRLERADKYLCNSGLIDINENAKPAWLQLKTNIP
;
A
#
# COMPACT_ATOMS: atom_id res chain seq x y z
N LYS A 1 14.94 -10.41 -7.96
CA LYS A 1 14.83 -10.80 -9.39
C LYS A 1 14.99 -9.58 -10.31
N ALA A 2 14.30 -8.45 -10.05
CA ALA A 2 14.46 -7.23 -10.84
C ALA A 2 15.91 -6.68 -10.79
N ILE A 3 16.56 -6.74 -9.63
CA ILE A 3 17.97 -6.35 -9.45
C ILE A 3 18.91 -7.24 -10.27
N GLU A 4 18.62 -8.53 -10.41
CA GLU A 4 19.40 -9.47 -11.22
C GLU A 4 19.26 -9.21 -12.72
N ILE A 5 18.04 -8.78 -13.16
CA ILE A 5 17.76 -8.49 -14.58
C ILE A 5 18.36 -7.14 -14.99
N PHE A 6 18.38 -6.15 -14.08
CA PHE A 6 18.88 -4.80 -14.33
C PHE A 6 20.02 -4.43 -13.38
N PRO A 7 21.22 -5.09 -13.49
CA PRO A 7 22.28 -4.93 -12.49
C PRO A 7 22.89 -3.53 -12.42
N ASN A 8 22.75 -2.74 -13.48
CA ASN A 8 23.31 -1.37 -13.58
C ASN A 8 22.24 -0.27 -13.39
N SER A 9 20.99 -0.65 -13.08
CA SER A 9 19.88 0.28 -12.91
C SER A 9 19.49 0.36 -11.44
N GLN A 10 19.06 1.55 -11.02
CA GLN A 10 18.35 1.70 -9.75
C GLN A 10 16.86 1.43 -9.94
N ILE A 11 16.20 1.00 -8.89
CA ILE A 11 14.79 0.62 -8.89
C ILE A 11 14.04 1.54 -7.93
N ALA A 12 12.92 2.06 -8.37
CA ALA A 12 11.99 2.81 -7.53
C ALA A 12 10.72 1.99 -7.28
N PHE A 13 10.24 1.98 -6.04
CA PHE A 13 8.98 1.38 -5.65
C PHE A 13 7.98 2.47 -5.30
N PHE A 14 6.93 2.57 -6.09
CA PHE A 14 5.86 3.53 -5.88
C PHE A 14 4.64 2.90 -5.23
N ASP A 15 4.04 3.64 -4.32
CA ASP A 15 2.72 3.34 -3.76
C ASP A 15 2.57 1.93 -3.20
N ILE A 16 3.61 1.42 -2.54
CA ILE A 16 3.47 0.17 -1.84
C ILE A 16 2.48 0.32 -0.69
N SER A 17 1.67 -0.70 -0.47
CA SER A 17 0.62 -0.64 0.53
C SER A 17 0.22 -2.00 1.06
N TRP A 18 -0.41 -2.01 2.21
CA TRP A 18 -1.09 -3.15 2.79
C TRP A 18 -2.35 -2.69 3.49
N SER A 19 -3.49 -3.25 3.11
CA SER A 19 -4.77 -2.87 3.70
C SER A 19 -4.97 -3.47 5.07
N THR A 20 -5.65 -2.74 5.95
CA THR A 20 -6.10 -3.26 7.26
C THR A 20 -7.54 -3.74 7.25
N SER A 21 -8.22 -3.70 6.09
CA SER A 21 -9.60 -4.17 5.96
C SER A 21 -9.68 -5.69 6.03
N ASP A 22 -10.51 -6.21 6.92
CA ASP A 22 -10.84 -7.64 7.05
C ASP A 22 -11.54 -8.19 5.80
N PHE A 23 -12.27 -7.34 5.08
CA PHE A 23 -12.93 -7.71 3.82
C PHE A 23 -11.95 -8.24 2.76
N VAL A 24 -10.71 -7.81 2.81
CA VAL A 24 -9.61 -8.27 1.94
C VAL A 24 -8.58 -9.13 2.68
N ASN A 25 -8.97 -9.70 3.82
CA ASN A 25 -8.11 -10.48 4.71
C ASN A 25 -6.92 -9.71 5.28
N GLY A 26 -7.05 -8.38 5.39
CA GLY A 26 -6.05 -7.52 6.00
C GLY A 26 -6.27 -7.34 7.50
N ASN A 27 -5.25 -6.88 8.19
CA ASN A 27 -5.33 -6.45 9.59
C ASN A 27 -4.15 -5.53 9.94
N LYS A 28 -4.24 -4.86 11.08
CA LYS A 28 -3.21 -3.89 11.52
C LYS A 28 -1.84 -4.53 11.81
N LYS A 29 -1.84 -5.79 12.26
CA LYS A 29 -0.60 -6.52 12.56
C LYS A 29 0.16 -6.85 11.27
N ASP A 30 -0.54 -7.36 10.28
CA ASP A 30 0.05 -7.73 8.99
C ASP A 30 0.54 -6.47 8.25
N GLN A 31 -0.20 -5.35 8.35
CA GLN A 31 0.25 -4.08 7.80
C GLN A 31 1.56 -3.61 8.46
N ALA A 32 1.67 -3.72 9.79
CA ALA A 32 2.90 -3.36 10.51
C ALA A 32 4.08 -4.26 10.12
N GLN A 33 3.84 -5.56 9.97
CA GLN A 33 4.85 -6.51 9.53
C GLN A 33 5.29 -6.25 8.08
N PHE A 34 4.35 -5.90 7.21
CA PHE A 34 4.66 -5.47 5.83
C PHE A 34 5.55 -4.22 5.83
N MET A 35 5.22 -3.23 6.67
CA MET A 35 6.02 -2.01 6.82
C MET A 35 7.45 -2.35 7.26
N GLU A 36 7.61 -3.13 8.31
CA GLU A 36 8.91 -3.56 8.81
C GLU A 36 9.73 -4.29 7.73
N SER A 37 9.09 -5.24 7.04
CA SER A 37 9.74 -5.99 5.96
C SER A 37 10.17 -5.10 4.80
N SER A 38 9.35 -4.12 4.45
CA SER A 38 9.64 -3.16 3.38
C SER A 38 10.83 -2.26 3.73
N LEU A 39 10.89 -1.76 4.95
CA LEU A 39 12.00 -0.94 5.44
C LEU A 39 13.30 -1.74 5.52
N ASN A 40 13.26 -2.96 6.03
CA ASN A 40 14.41 -3.87 6.08
C ASN A 40 14.90 -4.22 4.66
N PHE A 41 13.99 -4.41 3.72
CA PHE A 41 14.34 -4.66 2.32
C PHE A 41 15.03 -3.43 1.70
N TYR A 42 14.51 -2.23 1.95
CA TYR A 42 15.11 -0.99 1.50
C TYR A 42 16.52 -0.84 2.07
N GLU A 43 16.69 -0.99 3.38
CA GLU A 43 17.98 -0.85 4.05
C GLU A 43 19.05 -1.81 3.52
N LYS A 44 18.66 -3.07 3.26
CA LYS A 44 19.57 -4.08 2.71
C LYS A 44 19.94 -3.85 1.23
N ASN A 45 19.18 -3.05 0.51
CA ASN A 45 19.34 -2.83 -0.93
C ASN A 45 19.43 -1.34 -1.28
N ASP A 46 19.82 -0.48 -0.35
CA ASP A 46 19.84 0.98 -0.49
C ASP A 46 20.64 1.44 -1.71
N SER A 47 21.74 0.76 -2.04
CA SER A 47 22.55 1.05 -3.23
C SER A 47 21.84 0.74 -4.56
N LYS A 48 20.74 -0.02 -4.53
CA LYS A 48 19.98 -0.45 -5.73
C LYS A 48 18.58 0.15 -5.78
N ILE A 49 18.10 0.68 -4.66
CA ILE A 49 16.76 1.26 -4.57
C ILE A 49 16.91 2.78 -4.48
N GLU A 50 16.37 3.47 -5.48
CA GLU A 50 16.39 4.94 -5.53
C GLU A 50 15.49 5.53 -4.43
N PHE A 51 14.27 5.03 -4.34
CA PHE A 51 13.34 5.39 -3.28
C PHE A 51 12.18 4.39 -3.18
N LEU A 52 11.45 4.50 -2.08
CA LEU A 52 10.28 3.69 -1.77
C LEU A 52 9.20 4.61 -1.18
N THR A 53 7.99 4.57 -1.71
CA THR A 53 6.87 5.36 -1.22
C THR A 53 5.70 4.48 -0.78
N PHE A 54 5.01 4.92 0.26
CA PHE A 54 3.76 4.31 0.72
C PHE A 54 2.57 5.07 0.15
N SER A 55 1.50 4.36 -0.20
CA SER A 55 0.40 4.93 -0.97
C SER A 55 -0.40 6.00 -0.25
N ARG A 56 -0.56 5.88 1.08
CA ARG A 56 -1.41 6.78 1.86
C ARG A 56 -0.95 6.96 3.29
N LEU A 57 -1.16 8.19 3.79
CA LEU A 57 -1.01 8.48 5.21
C LEU A 57 -2.32 8.21 5.97
N PHE A 58 -3.45 8.64 5.45
CA PHE A 58 -4.76 8.52 6.11
C PHE A 58 -5.68 7.53 5.40
N ASP A 59 -6.44 6.78 6.19
CA ASP A 59 -7.60 6.04 5.67
C ASP A 59 -8.65 7.02 5.12
N LYS A 60 -9.49 6.52 4.24
CA LYS A 60 -10.63 7.25 3.70
C LYS A 60 -11.93 6.52 3.98
N PRO A 61 -13.07 7.22 3.95
CA PRO A 61 -14.37 6.57 4.08
C PRO A 61 -14.57 5.49 3.02
N ASP A 62 -15.05 4.33 3.44
CA ASP A 62 -15.42 3.26 2.52
C ASP A 62 -16.39 3.76 1.45
N GLY A 63 -16.22 3.32 0.23
CA GLY A 63 -16.99 3.75 -0.94
C GLY A 63 -16.42 4.97 -1.67
N SER A 64 -15.36 5.61 -1.14
CA SER A 64 -14.80 6.85 -1.71
C SER A 64 -13.50 6.65 -2.51
N CYS A 65 -12.95 5.44 -2.58
CA CYS A 65 -11.59 5.21 -3.06
C CYS A 65 -11.51 4.68 -4.48
N VAL A 66 -12.57 4.08 -4.98
CA VAL A 66 -12.65 3.61 -6.36
C VAL A 66 -13.81 4.32 -7.06
N SER A 67 -13.50 5.09 -8.10
CA SER A 67 -14.50 5.73 -8.94
C SER A 67 -14.88 4.82 -10.11
N GLN A 68 -16.08 5.05 -10.69
CA GLN A 68 -16.49 4.38 -11.93
C GLN A 68 -15.56 4.72 -13.12
N ASP A 69 -14.76 5.78 -13.01
CA ASP A 69 -13.79 6.16 -14.03
C ASP A 69 -12.61 5.19 -14.14
N ILE A 70 -12.43 4.32 -13.16
CA ILE A 70 -11.37 3.30 -13.22
C ILE A 70 -11.55 2.36 -14.43
N GLU A 71 -12.77 2.14 -14.89
CA GLU A 71 -13.04 1.31 -16.06
C GLU A 71 -12.55 1.96 -17.36
N LYS A 72 -12.61 3.28 -17.45
CA LYS A 72 -12.05 4.03 -18.58
C LYS A 72 -10.54 3.89 -18.66
N ILE A 73 -9.90 3.70 -17.50
CA ILE A 73 -8.44 3.55 -17.40
C ILE A 73 -8.03 2.10 -17.64
N THR A 74 -8.77 1.13 -17.09
CA THR A 74 -8.40 -0.29 -17.13
C THR A 74 -8.99 -1.05 -18.30
N GLY A 75 -10.14 -0.61 -18.85
CA GLY A 75 -10.84 -1.27 -19.96
C GLY A 75 -11.22 -2.73 -19.71
N SER A 76 -11.28 -3.17 -18.45
CA SER A 76 -11.30 -4.58 -18.07
C SER A 76 -12.67 -5.10 -17.60
N GLY A 77 -13.73 -4.31 -17.70
CA GLY A 77 -15.03 -4.65 -17.10
C GLY A 77 -14.98 -4.76 -15.59
N PHE A 78 -13.99 -4.11 -14.97
CA PHE A 78 -13.76 -4.17 -13.51
C PHE A 78 -14.94 -3.64 -12.72
N THR A 79 -15.58 -2.58 -13.22
CA THR A 79 -16.75 -1.94 -12.59
C THR A 79 -18.04 -2.71 -12.79
N SER A 80 -18.11 -3.65 -13.74
CA SER A 80 -19.27 -4.52 -13.94
C SER A 80 -19.38 -5.62 -12.86
N ASN A 81 -18.30 -5.86 -12.10
CA ASN A 81 -18.29 -6.82 -11.01
C ASN A 81 -18.28 -6.08 -9.66
N SER A 82 -19.45 -5.97 -9.03
CA SER A 82 -19.62 -5.25 -7.76
C SER A 82 -18.73 -5.77 -6.63
N TYR A 83 -18.47 -7.07 -6.58
CA TYR A 83 -17.60 -7.67 -5.56
C TYR A 83 -16.13 -7.24 -5.74
N ARG A 84 -15.64 -7.24 -6.97
CA ARG A 84 -14.27 -6.77 -7.26
C ARG A 84 -14.11 -5.29 -6.96
N LEU A 85 -15.11 -4.49 -7.32
CA LEU A 85 -15.14 -3.06 -7.06
C LEU A 85 -15.09 -2.79 -5.54
N GLU A 86 -15.92 -3.48 -4.78
CA GLU A 86 -15.95 -3.37 -3.31
C GLU A 86 -14.62 -3.80 -2.69
N ARG A 87 -14.03 -4.90 -3.14
CA ARG A 87 -12.71 -5.33 -2.66
C ARG A 87 -11.62 -4.29 -2.91
N ALA A 88 -11.60 -3.71 -4.09
CA ALA A 88 -10.63 -2.67 -4.44
C ALA A 88 -10.83 -1.41 -3.59
N ASP A 89 -12.06 -0.99 -3.41
CA ASP A 89 -12.40 0.16 -2.56
C ASP A 89 -11.98 -0.06 -1.11
N LYS A 90 -12.37 -1.19 -0.52
CA LYS A 90 -11.98 -1.56 0.86
C LYS A 90 -10.46 -1.65 1.03
N TYR A 91 -9.76 -2.22 0.05
CA TYR A 91 -8.31 -2.26 0.08
C TYR A 91 -7.72 -0.85 0.11
N LEU A 92 -8.10 -0.02 -0.85
CA LEU A 92 -7.54 1.33 -1.01
C LEU A 92 -7.93 2.26 0.14
N CYS A 93 -9.17 2.21 0.60
CA CYS A 93 -9.66 3.07 1.68
C CYS A 93 -9.00 2.77 3.03
N ASN A 94 -8.57 1.53 3.25
CA ASN A 94 -8.02 1.08 4.53
C ASN A 94 -6.49 0.79 4.46
N SER A 95 -5.80 1.34 3.48
CA SER A 95 -4.35 1.19 3.33
C SER A 95 -3.53 2.32 3.97
N GLY A 96 -4.17 3.28 4.61
CA GLY A 96 -3.51 4.36 5.35
C GLY A 96 -2.77 3.87 6.60
N LEU A 97 -1.86 4.69 7.08
CA LEU A 97 -1.10 4.45 8.31
C LEU A 97 -1.75 5.07 9.54
N ILE A 98 -2.71 5.96 9.33
CA ILE A 98 -3.55 6.60 10.34
C ILE A 98 -5.00 6.26 9.97
N ASP A 99 -5.79 5.81 10.92
CA ASP A 99 -7.17 5.41 10.66
C ASP A 99 -8.10 6.62 10.48
N ILE A 100 -9.36 6.35 10.12
CA ILE A 100 -10.36 7.37 9.85
C ILE A 100 -10.71 8.24 11.07
N ASN A 101 -10.41 7.76 12.29
CA ASN A 101 -10.59 8.48 13.54
C ASN A 101 -9.30 9.19 14.00
N GLU A 102 -8.34 9.37 13.10
CA GLU A 102 -7.04 10.01 13.34
C GLU A 102 -6.14 9.26 14.33
N ASN A 103 -6.39 7.96 14.56
CA ASN A 103 -5.53 7.13 15.40
C ASN A 103 -4.40 6.52 14.56
N ALA A 104 -3.17 6.65 15.05
CA ALA A 104 -2.01 6.02 14.44
C ALA A 104 -2.13 4.49 14.51
N LYS A 105 -1.97 3.83 13.37
CA LYS A 105 -1.87 2.37 13.32
C LYS A 105 -0.45 1.90 13.68
N PRO A 106 -0.28 0.64 14.10
CA PRO A 106 1.07 0.10 14.41
C PRO A 106 2.11 0.29 13.30
N ALA A 107 1.68 0.23 12.04
CA ALA A 107 2.56 0.48 10.89
C ALA A 107 3.14 1.91 10.87
N TRP A 108 2.38 2.91 11.29
CA TRP A 108 2.88 4.29 11.43
C TRP A 108 3.96 4.40 12.51
N LEU A 109 3.75 3.74 13.65
CA LEU A 109 4.73 3.71 14.72
C LEU A 109 6.01 2.99 14.27
N GLN A 110 5.87 1.90 13.52
CA GLN A 110 6.99 1.16 12.93
C GLN A 110 7.80 2.06 11.97
N LEU A 111 7.11 2.79 11.09
CA LEU A 111 7.76 3.72 10.16
C LEU A 111 8.53 4.81 10.93
N LYS A 112 7.91 5.46 11.90
CA LYS A 112 8.54 6.52 12.70
C LYS A 112 9.79 6.05 13.45
N THR A 113 9.78 4.83 13.94
CA THR A 113 10.91 4.24 14.68
C THR A 113 12.12 3.99 13.78
N ASN A 114 11.91 3.73 12.50
CA ASN A 114 12.95 3.37 11.54
C ASN A 114 13.40 4.54 10.63
N ILE A 115 12.80 5.72 10.75
CA ILE A 115 13.28 6.94 10.08
C ILE A 115 14.25 7.65 11.03
N PRO A 116 15.50 7.91 10.58
CA PRO A 116 16.49 8.64 11.38
C PRO A 116 16.11 10.09 11.64
#